data_050f1ecae711b351ce8f7dda10c4fc1a
#
_entry.id   050f1ecae711b351ce8f7dda10c4fc1a
#
_cell.length_a   1.000
_cell.length_b   1.000
_cell.length_c   1.000
_cell.angle_alpha   90.00
_cell.angle_beta   90.00
_cell.angle_gamma   90.00
#
_symmetry.space_group_name_H-M   'P 1'
#
loop_
_entity.id
_entity.type
_entity.pdbx_description
1 polymer ?
#
loop_
_entity_poly.entity_id
_entity_poly.type
_entity_poly.pdbx_seq_one_letter_code
_entity_poly.pdbx_strand_id
1 'polypeptide(L)'
;MVSSLVNLKACFYSGRMNTTTTTTTTTAPSVAQHGSAAGLGTAERQYLMADDGRHLAASWFEPPTGAARAVAVVSSAAGVPRGYYRAFAEWLAGRGYAVLTYDYRGIAGSRRGPMRQEPGTMRDWAVLDMSAALAAAEARRATQRLPLLLVGHSFGGNAIGFASGVERADALLAVASQVGEPRLYPGVKRWVAEFFFRAWVPGLVATTGHLPGWAMGPGAQAMPGGVARQWARWGRQRGWAFADPAMQPYRSASALTVPVHLWDVSDDLTFAPAAAVDALAEQFRNAAVKRLSISPAQVGLTRLGHFGAFRRDPGPRLWERLLAPIEAATPRLRFAG
;
A
#
# COMPACT_ATOMS: atom_id res chain seq x y z
N MET A 1 4.67 30.15 -12.12
CA MET A 1 5.35 28.91 -11.69
C MET A 1 5.19 28.64 -10.19
N VAL A 2 5.23 29.63 -9.33
CA VAL A 2 5.11 29.45 -7.87
C VAL A 2 3.72 29.01 -7.42
N SER A 3 2.63 29.46 -8.08
CA SER A 3 1.25 29.06 -7.74
C SER A 3 0.93 27.58 -7.97
N SER A 4 1.62 26.89 -8.89
CA SER A 4 1.38 25.45 -9.13
C SER A 4 2.03 24.55 -8.09
N LEU A 5 3.06 25.01 -7.40
CA LEU A 5 3.70 24.27 -6.30
C LEU A 5 2.86 24.31 -5.01
N VAL A 6 2.08 25.40 -4.82
CA VAL A 6 1.17 25.52 -3.67
C VAL A 6 0.01 24.51 -3.76
N ASN A 7 -0.41 24.11 -4.95
CA ASN A 7 -1.46 23.11 -5.14
C ASN A 7 -1.01 21.65 -4.83
N LEU A 8 0.28 21.36 -4.74
CA LEU A 8 0.75 20.06 -4.20
C LEU A 8 0.35 19.90 -2.72
N LYS A 9 0.30 20.99 -1.94
CA LYS A 9 -0.15 20.94 -0.53
C LYS A 9 -1.64 20.59 -0.37
N ALA A 10 -2.49 20.94 -1.33
CA ALA A 10 -3.93 20.70 -1.26
C ALA A 10 -4.34 19.25 -1.57
N CYS A 11 -3.44 18.42 -2.11
CA CYS A 11 -3.75 17.04 -2.48
C CYS A 11 -3.75 16.04 -1.32
N PHE A 12 -3.22 16.38 -0.13
CA PHE A 12 -2.85 15.37 0.84
C PHE A 12 -3.70 15.27 2.12
N TYR A 13 -4.53 16.23 2.49
CA TYR A 13 -5.40 16.01 3.67
C TYR A 13 -6.41 17.13 3.90
N SER A 14 -7.70 16.85 3.90
CA SER A 14 -8.72 17.59 4.64
C SER A 14 -9.33 16.65 5.69
N GLY A 15 -8.69 16.60 6.84
CA GLY A 15 -9.19 15.92 8.03
C GLY A 15 -8.64 16.68 9.23
N ARG A 16 -9.43 17.61 9.77
CA ARG A 16 -9.09 18.31 11.03
C ARG A 16 -9.11 17.30 12.16
N MET A 17 -7.98 17.14 12.84
CA MET A 17 -7.97 16.69 14.24
C MET A 17 -8.17 17.93 15.13
N ASN A 18 -9.31 18.03 15.78
CA ASN A 18 -9.50 18.96 16.89
C ASN A 18 -8.79 18.36 18.13
N THR A 19 -7.69 18.95 18.52
CA THR A 19 -7.12 18.79 19.86
C THR A 19 -7.61 19.94 20.72
N THR A 20 -8.63 19.69 21.53
CA THR A 20 -8.98 20.59 22.64
C THR A 20 -8.43 19.94 23.92
N THR A 21 -7.36 20.51 24.45
CA THR A 21 -6.85 20.19 25.77
C THR A 21 -7.67 20.99 26.78
N THR A 22 -8.51 20.31 27.58
CA THR A 22 -9.09 20.89 28.80
C THR A 22 -8.81 19.94 29.94
N THR A 23 -7.95 20.39 30.83
CA THR A 23 -7.69 19.76 32.13
C THR A 23 -8.83 20.15 33.07
N THR A 24 -9.57 19.18 33.59
CA THR A 24 -10.37 19.39 34.80
C THR A 24 -10.48 18.06 35.54
N THR A 25 -9.96 18.08 36.74
CA THR A 25 -10.07 17.03 37.79
C THR A 25 -11.48 17.06 38.35
N THR A 26 -12.17 15.92 38.48
CA THR A 26 -13.00 15.60 39.66
C THR A 26 -13.75 14.26 39.49
N THR A 27 -13.54 13.37 40.46
CA THR A 27 -14.41 12.33 41.06
C THR A 27 -15.36 11.49 40.17
N ALA A 28 -15.15 10.15 40.25
CA ALA A 28 -16.07 9.13 39.78
C ALA A 28 -17.40 9.12 40.54
N PRO A 29 -18.46 8.65 39.88
CA PRO A 29 -19.18 7.48 40.40
C PRO A 29 -19.46 6.39 39.37
N SER A 30 -19.54 5.21 39.86
CA SER A 30 -20.05 3.89 39.56
C SER A 30 -20.97 3.73 38.31
N VAL A 31 -20.57 2.76 37.47
CA VAL A 31 -21.31 1.68 36.78
C VAL A 31 -22.69 2.00 36.17
N ALA A 32 -22.71 1.96 34.85
CA ALA A 32 -23.83 1.37 34.10
C ALA A 32 -23.25 0.62 32.88
N GLN A 33 -23.44 -0.70 32.88
CA GLN A 33 -23.16 -1.57 31.73
C GLN A 33 -24.14 -1.22 30.61
N HIS A 34 -23.62 -0.81 29.47
CA HIS A 34 -24.41 -0.78 28.24
C HIS A 34 -23.66 -1.52 27.14
N GLY A 35 -24.34 -2.55 26.63
CA GLY A 35 -24.27 -3.09 25.29
C GLY A 35 -22.87 -3.41 24.74
N SER A 36 -22.48 -4.68 24.77
CA SER A 36 -21.42 -5.29 24.01
C SER A 36 -21.50 -4.86 22.54
N ALA A 37 -20.65 -3.91 22.13
CA ALA A 37 -20.27 -3.78 20.73
C ALA A 37 -19.49 -5.04 20.35
N ALA A 38 -19.98 -5.80 19.36
CA ALA A 38 -19.35 -7.00 18.83
C ALA A 38 -17.87 -6.73 18.62
N GLY A 39 -17.01 -7.54 19.25
CA GLY A 39 -15.56 -7.31 19.37
C GLY A 39 -14.89 -7.14 18.01
N LEU A 40 -14.40 -5.94 17.75
CA LEU A 40 -13.41 -5.70 16.71
C LEU A 40 -12.16 -6.50 17.09
N GLY A 41 -11.74 -7.44 16.25
CA GLY A 41 -10.58 -8.28 16.50
C GLY A 41 -9.37 -7.42 16.90
N THR A 42 -8.73 -7.77 18.01
CA THR A 42 -7.52 -7.08 18.49
C THR A 42 -6.39 -7.35 17.51
N ALA A 43 -5.81 -6.28 16.96
CA ALA A 43 -4.64 -6.40 16.10
C ALA A 43 -3.44 -6.89 16.92
N GLU A 44 -2.96 -8.09 16.65
CA GLU A 44 -1.75 -8.62 17.26
C GLU A 44 -0.53 -7.97 16.61
N ARG A 45 0.31 -7.32 17.41
CA ARG A 45 1.57 -6.72 16.94
C ARG A 45 2.67 -7.76 17.00
N GLN A 46 3.43 -7.87 15.90
CA GLN A 46 4.61 -8.72 15.83
C GLN A 46 5.70 -8.10 14.96
N TYR A 47 6.84 -8.77 14.92
CA TYR A 47 7.92 -8.45 14.01
C TYR A 47 8.14 -9.60 13.02
N LEU A 48 8.25 -9.25 11.74
CA LEU A 48 8.73 -10.15 10.70
C LEU A 48 10.24 -9.97 10.59
N MET A 49 10.94 -11.03 10.23
CA MET A 49 12.37 -10.97 9.96
C MET A 49 12.61 -11.15 8.47
N ALA A 50 13.21 -10.14 7.83
CA ALA A 50 13.66 -10.25 6.45
C ALA A 50 14.97 -11.06 6.38
N ASP A 51 15.31 -11.59 5.20
CA ASP A 51 16.46 -12.47 5.00
C ASP A 51 17.81 -11.86 5.39
N ASP A 52 17.89 -10.52 5.38
CA ASP A 52 19.07 -9.77 5.84
C ASP A 52 19.06 -9.47 7.35
N GLY A 53 18.19 -10.11 8.12
CA GLY A 53 18.06 -9.93 9.58
C GLY A 53 17.34 -8.63 10.00
N ARG A 54 16.73 -7.89 9.06
CA ARG A 54 15.94 -6.71 9.39
C ARG A 54 14.59 -7.12 9.97
N HIS A 55 14.27 -6.59 11.17
CA HIS A 55 12.95 -6.73 11.75
C HIS A 55 12.00 -5.68 11.20
N LEU A 56 10.80 -6.09 10.81
CA LEU A 56 9.74 -5.26 10.27
C LEU A 56 8.53 -5.33 11.18
N ALA A 57 8.02 -4.19 11.59
CA ALA A 57 6.81 -4.14 12.40
C ALA A 57 5.60 -4.55 11.55
N ALA A 58 4.82 -5.47 12.06
CA ALA A 58 3.64 -6.02 11.41
C ALA A 58 2.44 -6.08 12.36
N SER A 59 1.27 -6.31 11.80
CA SER A 59 0.04 -6.55 12.56
C SER A 59 -0.81 -7.58 11.85
N TRP A 60 -1.28 -8.59 12.59
CA TRP A 60 -2.31 -9.50 12.17
C TRP A 60 -3.69 -9.02 12.65
N PHE A 61 -4.68 -9.19 11.80
CA PHE A 61 -6.08 -8.98 12.08
C PHE A 61 -6.80 -10.30 11.82
N GLU A 62 -7.23 -10.95 12.89
CA GLU A 62 -7.91 -12.25 12.80
C GLU A 62 -9.42 -12.06 12.66
N PRO A 63 -10.12 -13.01 12.01
CA PRO A 63 -11.58 -13.01 12.00
C PRO A 63 -12.16 -12.94 13.41
N PRO A 64 -13.19 -12.13 13.64
CA PRO A 64 -13.79 -11.96 14.98
C PRO A 64 -14.47 -13.25 15.48
N THR A 65 -14.85 -14.14 14.57
CA THR A 65 -15.50 -15.42 14.88
C THR A 65 -14.99 -16.51 13.93
N GLY A 66 -14.76 -17.70 14.48
CA GLY A 66 -14.35 -18.87 13.70
C GLY A 66 -12.90 -18.86 13.21
N ALA A 67 -12.55 -19.88 12.44
CA ALA A 67 -11.26 -19.97 11.80
C ALA A 67 -11.18 -19.08 10.54
N ALA A 68 -9.99 -18.61 10.21
CA ALA A 68 -9.77 -17.90 8.96
C ALA A 68 -10.08 -18.80 7.76
N ARG A 69 -10.72 -18.23 6.73
CA ARG A 69 -11.04 -18.91 5.46
C ARG A 69 -10.06 -18.58 4.35
N ALA A 70 -9.32 -17.50 4.51
CA ALA A 70 -8.27 -17.06 3.61
C ALA A 70 -7.24 -16.23 4.37
N VAL A 71 -6.07 -16.04 3.77
CA VAL A 71 -5.05 -15.10 4.23
C VAL A 71 -4.98 -13.94 3.24
N ALA A 72 -4.80 -12.73 3.74
CA ALA A 72 -4.53 -11.56 2.91
C ALA A 72 -3.26 -10.85 3.39
N VAL A 73 -2.42 -10.40 2.45
CA VAL A 73 -1.29 -9.50 2.74
C VAL A 73 -1.59 -8.14 2.13
N VAL A 74 -1.57 -7.09 2.94
CA VAL A 74 -1.77 -5.70 2.47
C VAL A 74 -0.44 -4.98 2.45
N SER A 75 0.03 -4.68 1.25
CA SER A 75 1.31 -4.01 0.97
C SER A 75 1.10 -2.53 0.72
N SER A 76 1.75 -1.71 1.54
CA SER A 76 1.55 -0.26 1.62
C SER A 76 2.07 0.50 0.40
N ALA A 77 1.51 1.69 0.17
CA ALA A 77 2.12 2.71 -0.69
C ALA A 77 3.46 3.20 -0.11
N ALA A 78 4.31 3.77 -0.97
CA ALA A 78 5.60 4.29 -0.55
C ALA A 78 5.45 5.39 0.53
N GLY A 79 6.13 5.21 1.66
CA GLY A 79 6.09 6.14 2.78
C GLY A 79 4.78 6.14 3.59
N VAL A 80 3.89 5.18 3.38
CA VAL A 80 2.63 5.07 4.12
C VAL A 80 2.73 3.97 5.18
N PRO A 81 2.47 4.28 6.47
CA PRO A 81 2.54 3.30 7.53
C PRO A 81 1.39 2.28 7.44
N ARG A 82 1.64 1.05 7.92
CA ARG A 82 0.64 -0.03 7.96
C ARG A 82 -0.67 0.35 8.65
N GLY A 83 -0.59 1.22 9.65
CA GLY A 83 -1.76 1.69 10.40
C GLY A 83 -2.80 2.43 9.56
N TYR A 84 -2.39 2.96 8.39
CA TYR A 84 -3.31 3.58 7.44
C TYR A 84 -4.33 2.58 6.89
N TYR A 85 -3.95 1.33 6.74
CA TYR A 85 -4.78 0.25 6.19
C TYR A 85 -5.60 -0.49 7.24
N ARG A 86 -5.53 -0.06 8.51
CA ARG A 86 -6.19 -0.73 9.64
C ARG A 86 -7.68 -0.96 9.40
N ALA A 87 -8.41 0.07 8.99
CA ALA A 87 -9.87 -0.04 8.80
C ALA A 87 -10.23 -1.03 7.68
N PHE A 88 -9.43 -1.06 6.60
CA PHE A 88 -9.59 -2.04 5.52
C PHE A 88 -9.24 -3.47 5.99
N ALA A 89 -8.19 -3.62 6.78
CA ALA A 89 -7.78 -4.91 7.32
C ALA A 89 -8.83 -5.47 8.31
N GLU A 90 -9.38 -4.61 9.18
CA GLU A 90 -10.47 -4.97 10.08
C GLU A 90 -11.73 -5.40 9.32
N TRP A 91 -12.05 -4.71 8.23
CA TRP A 91 -13.18 -5.06 7.36
C TRP A 91 -12.97 -6.40 6.65
N LEU A 92 -11.78 -6.66 6.11
CA LEU A 92 -11.43 -7.97 5.54
C LEU A 92 -11.48 -9.08 6.58
N ALA A 93 -10.99 -8.82 7.80
CA ALA A 93 -11.05 -9.78 8.90
C ALA A 93 -12.51 -10.13 9.23
N GLY A 94 -13.42 -9.15 9.25
CA GLY A 94 -14.86 -9.38 9.38
C GLY A 94 -15.47 -10.25 8.28
N ARG A 95 -14.79 -10.38 7.13
CA ARG A 95 -15.17 -11.26 6.01
C ARG A 95 -14.48 -12.64 6.05
N GLY A 96 -13.77 -12.95 7.12
CA GLY A 96 -13.11 -14.25 7.33
C GLY A 96 -11.67 -14.34 6.82
N TYR A 97 -11.01 -13.22 6.52
CA TYR A 97 -9.58 -13.20 6.18
C TYR A 97 -8.72 -13.04 7.44
N ALA A 98 -7.65 -13.83 7.57
CA ALA A 98 -6.53 -13.45 8.42
C ALA A 98 -5.67 -12.44 7.63
N VAL A 99 -5.57 -11.20 8.11
CA VAL A 99 -4.97 -10.10 7.33
C VAL A 99 -3.65 -9.64 7.96
N LEU A 100 -2.58 -9.70 7.17
CA LEU A 100 -1.28 -9.16 7.54
C LEU A 100 -1.08 -7.77 6.93
N THR A 101 -0.71 -6.81 7.76
CA THR A 101 -0.18 -5.50 7.34
C THR A 101 1.20 -5.31 7.92
N TYR A 102 2.11 -4.61 7.23
CA TYR A 102 3.48 -4.40 7.68
C TYR A 102 4.03 -3.04 7.26
N ASP A 103 5.02 -2.55 8.00
CA ASP A 103 5.78 -1.35 7.64
C ASP A 103 7.06 -1.77 6.92
N TYR A 104 7.35 -1.18 5.76
CA TYR A 104 8.66 -1.32 5.13
C TYR A 104 9.76 -0.77 6.05
N ARG A 105 11.00 -1.27 5.91
CA ARG A 105 12.16 -0.77 6.66
C ARG A 105 12.28 0.75 6.58
N GLY A 106 12.56 1.40 7.68
CA GLY A 106 12.64 2.85 7.81
C GLY A 106 11.30 3.57 7.91
N ILE A 107 10.17 2.88 7.80
CA ILE A 107 8.82 3.46 7.96
C ILE A 107 8.25 3.10 9.33
N ALA A 108 7.64 4.06 9.98
CA ALA A 108 6.89 3.93 11.25
C ALA A 108 7.55 2.96 12.25
N GLY A 109 6.92 1.82 12.55
CA GLY A 109 7.40 0.84 13.51
C GLY A 109 8.63 0.04 13.07
N SER A 110 8.99 0.07 11.79
CA SER A 110 10.19 -0.57 11.23
C SER A 110 11.40 0.37 11.18
N ARG A 111 11.28 1.62 11.65
CA ARG A 111 12.39 2.56 11.76
C ARG A 111 13.19 2.28 13.03
N ARG A 112 14.53 2.24 12.93
CA ARG A 112 15.44 1.95 14.04
C ARG A 112 16.19 3.16 14.58
N GLY A 113 16.28 4.26 13.80
CA GLY A 113 17.07 5.41 14.21
C GLY A 113 16.69 6.71 13.51
N PRO A 114 17.56 7.71 13.53
CA PRO A 114 17.36 8.96 12.80
C PRO A 114 17.22 8.68 11.30
N MET A 115 16.24 9.29 10.62
CA MET A 115 15.89 9.01 9.22
C MET A 115 17.07 9.12 8.25
N ARG A 116 17.99 10.08 8.47
CA ARG A 116 19.18 10.26 7.66
C ARG A 116 20.19 9.10 7.70
N GLN A 117 20.10 8.25 8.75
CA GLN A 117 20.95 7.09 8.97
C GLN A 117 20.22 5.78 8.68
N GLU A 118 18.90 5.82 8.42
CA GLU A 118 18.14 4.62 8.11
C GLU A 118 18.63 4.02 6.78
N PRO A 119 19.13 2.78 6.81
CA PRO A 119 19.57 2.10 5.60
C PRO A 119 18.37 1.58 4.81
N GLY A 120 18.65 1.21 3.57
CA GLY A 120 17.68 0.54 2.71
C GLY A 120 17.45 1.27 1.41
N THR A 121 16.96 0.51 0.46
CA THR A 121 16.63 0.94 -0.89
C THR A 121 15.18 0.54 -1.21
N MET A 122 14.65 1.06 -2.31
CA MET A 122 13.31 0.67 -2.77
C MET A 122 13.29 -0.80 -3.26
N ARG A 123 14.45 -1.30 -3.74
CA ARG A 123 14.65 -2.72 -4.01
C ARG A 123 14.47 -3.57 -2.75
N ASP A 124 15.06 -3.14 -1.62
CA ASP A 124 14.96 -3.91 -0.38
C ASP A 124 13.50 -3.97 0.11
N TRP A 125 12.72 -2.92 -0.10
CA TRP A 125 11.28 -2.94 0.17
C TRP A 125 10.54 -3.98 -0.66
N ALA A 126 10.87 -4.07 -1.96
CA ALA A 126 10.20 -5.01 -2.86
C ALA A 126 10.70 -6.46 -2.68
N VAL A 127 12.01 -6.64 -2.56
CA VAL A 127 12.65 -7.97 -2.61
C VAL A 127 12.74 -8.60 -1.23
N LEU A 128 13.12 -7.84 -0.19
CA LEU A 128 13.36 -8.39 1.14
C LEU A 128 12.14 -8.24 2.05
N ASP A 129 11.62 -7.02 2.17
CA ASP A 129 10.56 -6.73 3.14
C ASP A 129 9.22 -7.38 2.75
N MET A 130 8.87 -7.30 1.46
CA MET A 130 7.64 -7.94 0.97
C MET A 130 7.78 -9.47 1.00
N SER A 131 8.93 -10.04 0.65
CA SER A 131 9.15 -11.49 0.73
C SER A 131 9.03 -12.00 2.16
N ALA A 132 9.49 -11.24 3.16
CA ALA A 132 9.28 -11.58 4.58
C ALA A 132 7.79 -11.61 4.95
N ALA A 133 7.01 -10.66 4.45
CA ALA A 133 5.56 -10.66 4.67
C ALA A 133 4.87 -11.85 3.98
N LEU A 134 5.29 -12.20 2.77
CA LEU A 134 4.79 -13.38 2.06
C LEU A 134 5.16 -14.68 2.76
N ALA A 135 6.38 -14.80 3.28
CA ALA A 135 6.82 -15.96 4.05
C ALA A 135 5.97 -16.13 5.34
N ALA A 136 5.67 -15.05 6.04
CA ALA A 136 4.80 -15.08 7.22
C ALA A 136 3.36 -15.50 6.85
N ALA A 137 2.83 -15.00 5.74
CA ALA A 137 1.52 -15.39 5.24
C ALA A 137 1.49 -16.88 4.83
N GLU A 138 2.55 -17.36 4.20
CA GLU A 138 2.70 -18.78 3.84
C GLU A 138 2.73 -19.67 5.08
N ALA A 139 3.50 -19.31 6.09
CA ALA A 139 3.53 -20.05 7.35
C ALA A 139 2.14 -20.08 8.03
N ARG A 140 1.41 -18.95 7.97
CA ARG A 140 0.06 -18.84 8.56
C ARG A 140 -0.98 -19.71 7.85
N ARG A 141 -0.90 -19.86 6.52
CA ARG A 141 -1.87 -20.61 5.73
C ARG A 141 -1.55 -22.10 5.56
N ALA A 142 -0.30 -22.48 5.79
CA ALA A 142 0.21 -23.82 5.42
C ALA A 142 -0.57 -24.98 6.06
N THR A 143 -0.93 -24.86 7.34
CA THR A 143 -1.62 -25.92 8.09
C THR A 143 -3.01 -26.24 7.54
N GLN A 144 -3.71 -25.25 7.01
CA GLN A 144 -5.09 -25.36 6.51
C GLN A 144 -5.17 -25.21 4.98
N ARG A 145 -4.04 -25.00 4.30
CA ARG A 145 -3.97 -24.74 2.85
C ARG A 145 -4.92 -23.61 2.40
N LEU A 146 -5.01 -22.56 3.20
CA LEU A 146 -5.90 -21.43 2.93
C LEU A 146 -5.48 -20.72 1.64
N PRO A 147 -6.43 -20.15 0.88
CA PRO A 147 -6.09 -19.28 -0.25
C PRO A 147 -5.42 -17.99 0.23
N LEU A 148 -4.55 -17.42 -0.62
CA LEU A 148 -3.79 -16.20 -0.36
C LEU A 148 -4.17 -15.10 -1.36
N LEU A 149 -4.69 -13.99 -0.83
CA LEU A 149 -4.93 -12.75 -1.57
C LEU A 149 -3.80 -11.75 -1.30
N LEU A 150 -3.16 -11.26 -2.36
CA LEU A 150 -2.24 -10.13 -2.25
C LEU A 150 -2.98 -8.84 -2.58
N VAL A 151 -2.91 -7.87 -1.68
CA VAL A 151 -3.48 -6.52 -1.88
C VAL A 151 -2.34 -5.52 -1.90
N GLY A 152 -2.16 -4.83 -3.01
CA GLY A 152 -1.13 -3.80 -3.16
C GLY A 152 -1.73 -2.41 -3.39
N HIS A 153 -1.25 -1.41 -2.66
CA HIS A 153 -1.56 -0.02 -2.91
C HIS A 153 -0.34 0.69 -3.47
N SER A 154 -0.49 1.36 -4.64
CA SER A 154 0.60 2.14 -5.23
C SER A 154 1.88 1.32 -5.37
N PHE A 155 2.98 1.72 -4.73
CA PHE A 155 4.22 0.95 -4.69
C PHE A 155 4.02 -0.50 -4.24
N GLY A 156 3.12 -0.77 -3.30
CA GLY A 156 2.84 -2.12 -2.83
C GLY A 156 2.38 -3.08 -3.93
N GLY A 157 1.61 -2.60 -4.91
CA GLY A 157 1.23 -3.40 -6.07
C GLY A 157 2.37 -3.59 -7.08
N ASN A 158 3.26 -2.59 -7.22
CA ASN A 158 4.45 -2.71 -8.07
C ASN A 158 5.45 -3.71 -7.49
N ALA A 159 5.65 -3.65 -6.17
CA ALA A 159 6.61 -4.48 -5.44
C ALA A 159 6.29 -5.97 -5.55
N ILE A 160 5.02 -6.34 -5.68
CA ILE A 160 4.57 -7.72 -5.92
C ILE A 160 5.27 -8.32 -7.16
N GLY A 161 5.57 -7.52 -8.16
CA GLY A 161 6.29 -7.96 -9.35
C GLY A 161 7.76 -8.36 -9.14
N PHE A 162 8.28 -8.24 -7.90
CA PHE A 162 9.69 -8.51 -7.57
C PHE A 162 9.88 -9.36 -6.30
N ALA A 163 8.84 -9.61 -5.53
CA ALA A 163 8.96 -10.37 -4.29
C ALA A 163 9.03 -11.88 -4.56
N SER A 164 9.77 -12.59 -3.73
CA SER A 164 9.78 -14.05 -3.71
C SER A 164 8.53 -14.58 -3.00
N GLY A 165 7.95 -15.65 -3.51
CA GLY A 165 6.76 -16.29 -2.94
C GLY A 165 5.44 -15.78 -3.52
N VAL A 166 5.45 -14.79 -4.42
CA VAL A 166 4.23 -14.28 -5.08
C VAL A 166 3.55 -15.33 -5.96
N GLU A 167 4.30 -16.29 -6.49
CA GLU A 167 3.80 -17.41 -7.30
C GLU A 167 2.88 -18.35 -6.52
N ARG A 168 2.86 -18.25 -5.20
CA ARG A 168 1.99 -19.03 -4.31
C ARG A 168 0.67 -18.34 -4.01
N ALA A 169 0.49 -17.10 -4.46
CA ALA A 169 -0.77 -16.39 -4.30
C ALA A 169 -1.86 -17.01 -5.18
N ASP A 170 -3.10 -16.91 -4.72
CA ASP A 170 -4.28 -17.33 -5.49
C ASP A 170 -4.87 -16.16 -6.27
N ALA A 171 -4.63 -14.93 -5.85
CA ALA A 171 -5.09 -13.72 -6.52
C ALA A 171 -4.29 -12.47 -6.11
N LEU A 172 -4.28 -11.48 -6.99
CA LEU A 172 -3.70 -10.15 -6.77
C LEU A 172 -4.73 -9.04 -7.02
N LEU A 173 -4.95 -8.20 -6.02
CA LEU A 173 -5.71 -6.95 -6.10
C LEU A 173 -4.76 -5.77 -5.93
N ALA A 174 -4.52 -4.99 -6.99
CA ALA A 174 -3.69 -3.80 -6.93
C ALA A 174 -4.54 -2.55 -7.18
N VAL A 175 -4.42 -1.55 -6.32
CA VAL A 175 -5.18 -0.29 -6.37
C VAL A 175 -4.22 0.88 -6.51
N ALA A 176 -4.46 1.74 -7.49
CA ALA A 176 -3.62 2.91 -7.79
C ALA A 176 -2.13 2.56 -7.90
N SER A 177 -1.83 1.35 -8.37
CA SER A 177 -0.47 0.84 -8.58
C SER A 177 -0.05 1.06 -10.02
N GLN A 178 1.16 1.53 -10.26
CA GLN A 178 1.56 2.06 -11.56
C GLN A 178 3.04 1.91 -11.87
N VAL A 179 3.41 1.98 -13.12
CA VAL A 179 4.79 2.27 -13.54
C VAL A 179 5.03 3.77 -13.39
N GLY A 180 5.96 4.15 -12.51
CA GLY A 180 6.24 5.57 -12.17
C GLY A 180 7.04 6.32 -13.24
N GLU A 181 6.69 6.16 -14.51
CA GLU A 181 7.35 6.78 -15.66
C GLU A 181 6.65 8.11 -16.04
N PRO A 182 7.32 9.28 -15.94
CA PRO A 182 6.69 10.59 -16.16
C PRO A 182 6.00 10.76 -17.51
N ARG A 183 6.45 10.04 -18.55
CA ARG A 183 5.81 10.13 -19.89
C ARG A 183 4.39 9.58 -19.97
N LEU A 184 4.02 8.75 -19.00
CA LEU A 184 2.68 8.19 -18.89
C LEU A 184 1.69 9.14 -18.19
N TYR A 185 2.18 10.31 -17.73
CA TYR A 185 1.36 11.28 -17.02
C TYR A 185 0.76 12.32 -17.97
N PRO A 186 -0.51 12.70 -17.81
CA PRO A 186 -1.19 13.59 -18.74
C PRO A 186 -0.73 15.04 -18.59
N GLY A 187 -0.62 15.74 -19.72
CA GLY A 187 -0.40 17.19 -19.80
C GLY A 187 0.76 17.69 -18.95
N VAL A 188 0.50 18.73 -18.16
CA VAL A 188 1.50 19.35 -17.27
C VAL A 188 2.00 18.42 -16.17
N LYS A 189 1.24 17.39 -15.80
CA LYS A 189 1.63 16.41 -14.77
C LYS A 189 2.91 15.66 -15.13
N ARG A 190 3.16 15.43 -16.41
CA ARG A 190 4.41 14.88 -16.91
C ARG A 190 5.61 15.71 -16.45
N TRP A 191 5.56 17.03 -16.65
CA TRP A 191 6.68 17.91 -16.30
C TRP A 191 6.86 18.07 -14.78
N VAL A 192 5.75 18.02 -14.03
CA VAL A 192 5.80 17.97 -12.57
C VAL A 192 6.50 16.69 -12.09
N ALA A 193 6.18 15.54 -12.66
CA ALA A 193 6.81 14.26 -12.33
C ALA A 193 8.29 14.25 -12.76
N GLU A 194 8.63 14.79 -13.93
CA GLU A 194 10.03 14.94 -14.38
C GLU A 194 10.82 15.80 -13.38
N PHE A 195 10.31 16.97 -13.00
CA PHE A 195 10.94 17.83 -12.01
C PHE A 195 11.10 17.12 -10.65
N PHE A 196 10.07 16.41 -10.20
CA PHE A 196 10.08 15.66 -8.95
C PHE A 196 11.24 14.65 -8.91
N PHE A 197 11.39 13.83 -9.95
CA PHE A 197 12.41 12.79 -9.97
C PHE A 197 13.80 13.30 -10.37
N ARG A 198 13.91 14.40 -11.13
CA ARG A 198 15.22 14.91 -11.61
C ARG A 198 15.85 15.94 -10.70
N ALA A 199 15.05 16.72 -9.97
CA ALA A 199 15.56 17.84 -9.19
C ALA A 199 15.07 17.80 -7.73
N TRP A 200 13.75 17.69 -7.50
CA TRP A 200 13.16 17.84 -6.18
C TRP A 200 13.65 16.76 -5.20
N VAL A 201 13.44 15.50 -5.52
CA VAL A 201 13.87 14.38 -4.66
C VAL A 201 15.39 14.32 -4.52
N PRO A 202 16.21 14.37 -5.59
CA PRO A 202 17.67 14.38 -5.45
C PRO A 202 18.20 15.57 -4.64
N GLY A 203 17.67 16.77 -4.84
CA GLY A 203 18.10 17.97 -4.11
C GLY A 203 17.77 17.89 -2.61
N LEU A 204 16.58 17.42 -2.24
CA LEU A 204 16.22 17.22 -0.84
C LEU A 204 17.09 16.14 -0.19
N VAL A 205 17.29 15.02 -0.85
CA VAL A 205 18.12 13.94 -0.29
C VAL A 205 19.58 14.36 -0.15
N ALA A 206 20.11 15.17 -1.06
CA ALA A 206 21.46 15.70 -0.96
C ALA A 206 21.65 16.63 0.25
N THR A 207 20.63 17.43 0.57
CA THR A 207 20.70 18.41 1.67
C THR A 207 20.31 17.85 3.03
N THR A 208 19.36 16.92 3.10
CA THR A 208 18.79 16.42 4.37
C THR A 208 19.21 14.98 4.69
N GLY A 209 19.81 14.26 3.73
CA GLY A 209 20.14 12.83 3.84
C GLY A 209 18.96 11.87 3.68
N HIS A 210 17.73 12.37 3.54
CA HIS A 210 16.52 11.58 3.39
C HIS A 210 15.46 12.37 2.61
N LEU A 211 14.31 11.78 2.26
CA LEU A 211 13.19 12.52 1.71
C LEU A 211 12.23 12.90 2.84
N PRO A 212 12.12 14.17 3.22
CA PRO A 212 11.19 14.61 4.27
C PRO A 212 9.73 14.36 3.90
N GLY A 213 8.90 13.95 4.86
CA GLY A 213 7.48 13.67 4.61
C GLY A 213 6.71 14.86 4.03
N TRP A 214 6.96 16.08 4.50
CA TRP A 214 6.33 17.29 3.98
C TRP A 214 6.56 17.52 2.47
N ALA A 215 7.65 16.96 1.91
CA ALA A 215 7.97 17.06 0.49
C ALA A 215 7.04 16.25 -0.43
N MET A 216 6.35 15.29 0.16
CA MET A 216 5.35 14.45 -0.53
C MET A 216 3.90 14.87 -0.19
N GLY A 217 3.72 15.76 0.77
CA GLY A 217 2.43 16.30 1.16
C GLY A 217 2.04 16.00 2.62
N PRO A 218 0.91 16.57 3.08
CA PRO A 218 0.43 16.39 4.44
C PRO A 218 0.18 14.92 4.80
N GLY A 219 0.68 14.49 5.97
CA GLY A 219 0.49 13.12 6.46
C GLY A 219 1.45 12.07 5.88
N ALA A 220 2.24 12.41 4.86
CA ALA A 220 3.29 11.51 4.36
C ALA A 220 4.45 11.41 5.37
N GLN A 221 4.99 10.20 5.54
CA GLN A 221 6.17 10.00 6.35
C GLN A 221 7.45 10.23 5.57
N ALA A 222 8.50 10.60 6.27
CA ALA A 222 9.83 10.67 5.69
C ALA A 222 10.29 9.29 5.21
N MET A 223 11.08 9.25 4.15
CA MET A 223 11.65 8.00 3.60
C MET A 223 13.18 8.03 3.65
N PRO A 224 13.82 6.86 3.88
CA PRO A 224 15.28 6.75 3.86
C PRO A 224 15.89 7.29 2.56
N GLY A 225 17.05 7.90 2.67
CA GLY A 225 17.72 8.53 1.51
C GLY A 225 18.03 7.54 0.39
N GLY A 226 18.39 6.29 0.72
CA GLY A 226 18.63 5.24 -0.27
C GLY A 226 17.37 4.86 -1.05
N VAL A 227 16.23 4.75 -0.36
CA VAL A 227 14.91 4.50 -0.97
C VAL A 227 14.57 5.63 -1.94
N ALA A 228 14.64 6.88 -1.47
CA ALA A 228 14.29 8.04 -2.28
C ALA A 228 15.20 8.23 -3.50
N ARG A 229 16.53 8.00 -3.35
CA ARG A 229 17.48 8.04 -4.48
C ARG A 229 17.16 6.99 -5.53
N GLN A 230 16.87 5.77 -5.13
CA GLN A 230 16.53 4.71 -6.06
C GLN A 230 15.19 4.97 -6.75
N TRP A 231 14.19 5.44 -6.01
CA TRP A 231 12.90 5.85 -6.57
C TRP A 231 13.07 6.93 -7.63
N ALA A 232 13.84 7.97 -7.34
CA ALA A 232 14.15 9.03 -8.29
C ALA A 232 14.92 8.51 -9.52
N ARG A 233 15.81 7.54 -9.35
CA ARG A 233 16.52 6.88 -10.45
C ARG A 233 15.56 6.14 -11.36
N TRP A 234 14.67 5.33 -10.81
CA TRP A 234 13.67 4.60 -11.58
C TRP A 234 12.68 5.53 -12.31
N GLY A 235 12.23 6.61 -11.67
CA GLY A 235 11.35 7.60 -12.30
C GLY A 235 11.98 8.36 -13.48
N ARG A 236 13.30 8.28 -13.68
CA ARG A 236 13.99 8.90 -14.81
C ARG A 236 14.24 7.96 -15.99
N GLN A 237 13.89 6.68 -15.87
CA GLN A 237 14.13 5.68 -16.93
C GLN A 237 12.82 5.10 -17.47
N ARG A 238 12.86 4.65 -18.73
CA ARG A 238 11.74 3.92 -19.35
C ARG A 238 11.56 2.58 -18.68
N GLY A 239 10.31 2.18 -18.45
CA GLY A 239 9.99 0.91 -17.82
C GLY A 239 10.26 0.88 -16.32
N TRP A 240 10.69 2.01 -15.72
CA TRP A 240 10.83 2.16 -14.27
C TRP A 240 11.70 1.04 -13.65
N ALA A 241 11.30 0.44 -12.51
CA ALA A 241 12.01 -0.67 -11.87
C ALA A 241 12.11 -1.93 -12.76
N PHE A 242 11.14 -2.15 -13.64
CA PHE A 242 11.11 -3.32 -14.52
C PHE A 242 12.20 -3.29 -15.60
N ALA A 243 12.77 -2.14 -15.90
CA ALA A 243 13.90 -1.98 -16.81
C ALA A 243 15.26 -1.86 -16.09
N ASP A 244 15.30 -1.80 -14.76
CA ASP A 244 16.55 -1.75 -14.00
C ASP A 244 17.26 -3.12 -14.06
N PRO A 245 18.50 -3.20 -14.61
CA PRO A 245 19.25 -4.46 -14.66
C PRO A 245 19.41 -5.11 -13.28
N ALA A 246 19.56 -4.30 -12.21
CA ALA A 246 19.69 -4.80 -10.85
C ALA A 246 18.40 -5.45 -10.30
N MET A 247 17.26 -5.22 -10.96
CA MET A 247 15.97 -5.82 -10.61
C MET A 247 15.62 -7.06 -11.45
N GLN A 248 16.34 -7.33 -12.55
CA GLN A 248 16.04 -8.46 -13.44
C GLN A 248 16.03 -9.83 -12.74
N PRO A 249 16.97 -10.14 -11.81
CA PRO A 249 16.98 -11.42 -11.10
C PRO A 249 15.74 -11.64 -10.22
N TYR A 250 15.03 -10.58 -9.88
CA TYR A 250 13.89 -10.61 -8.95
C TYR A 250 12.54 -10.46 -9.65
N ARG A 251 12.50 -10.39 -11.00
CA ARG A 251 11.24 -10.23 -11.74
C ARG A 251 10.36 -11.47 -11.60
N SER A 252 9.33 -11.36 -10.78
CA SER A 252 8.34 -12.40 -10.52
C SER A 252 6.98 -12.13 -11.18
N ALA A 253 6.75 -10.91 -11.68
CA ALA A 253 5.48 -10.52 -12.31
C ALA A 253 5.04 -11.48 -13.44
N SER A 254 5.99 -11.92 -14.28
CA SER A 254 5.73 -12.87 -15.36
C SER A 254 5.52 -14.32 -14.89
N ALA A 255 5.87 -14.65 -13.64
CA ALA A 255 5.61 -15.97 -13.06
C ALA A 255 4.16 -16.12 -12.56
N LEU A 256 3.45 -15.02 -12.38
CA LEU A 256 2.07 -15.04 -11.93
C LEU A 256 1.13 -15.52 -13.05
N THR A 257 0.34 -16.55 -12.74
CA THR A 257 -0.68 -17.13 -13.64
C THR A 257 -2.10 -17.00 -13.08
N VAL A 258 -2.23 -16.39 -11.90
CA VAL A 258 -3.49 -16.21 -11.15
C VAL A 258 -4.24 -14.94 -11.61
N PRO A 259 -5.52 -14.79 -11.24
CA PRO A 259 -6.24 -13.54 -11.49
C PRO A 259 -5.53 -12.32 -10.88
N VAL A 260 -5.34 -11.29 -11.71
CA VAL A 260 -4.74 -10.00 -11.32
C VAL A 260 -5.71 -8.88 -11.67
N HIS A 261 -6.25 -8.22 -10.66
CA HIS A 261 -7.12 -7.07 -10.86
C HIS A 261 -6.38 -5.78 -10.52
N LEU A 262 -6.26 -4.90 -11.49
CA LEU A 262 -5.62 -3.59 -11.38
C LEU A 262 -6.68 -2.49 -11.47
N TRP A 263 -6.85 -1.75 -10.39
CA TRP A 263 -7.77 -0.63 -10.30
C TRP A 263 -7.04 0.71 -10.39
N ASP A 264 -7.41 1.56 -11.31
CA ASP A 264 -7.12 2.98 -11.25
C ASP A 264 -8.25 3.74 -10.58
N VAL A 265 -7.91 4.89 -10.02
CA VAL A 265 -8.86 5.86 -9.49
C VAL A 265 -8.94 7.01 -10.48
N SER A 266 -10.11 7.26 -11.06
CA SER A 266 -10.25 8.11 -12.24
C SER A 266 -9.81 9.57 -12.05
N ASP A 267 -9.79 10.07 -10.80
CA ASP A 267 -9.32 11.40 -10.44
C ASP A 267 -7.86 11.43 -9.92
N ASP A 268 -7.14 10.29 -9.97
CA ASP A 268 -5.72 10.20 -9.60
C ASP A 268 -4.81 10.45 -10.82
N LEU A 269 -4.82 11.67 -11.32
CA LEU A 269 -4.00 12.08 -12.46
C LEU A 269 -2.55 12.44 -12.07
N THR A 270 -2.23 12.39 -10.77
CA THR A 270 -0.92 12.87 -10.26
C THR A 270 0.00 11.73 -9.86
N PHE A 271 -0.53 10.64 -9.31
CA PHE A 271 0.29 9.53 -8.83
C PHE A 271 0.13 8.28 -9.68
N ALA A 272 -1.10 7.89 -10.04
CA ALA A 272 -1.38 6.67 -10.79
C ALA A 272 -2.41 6.89 -11.92
N PRO A 273 -2.07 7.71 -12.94
CA PRO A 273 -2.96 7.88 -14.09
C PRO A 273 -3.14 6.54 -14.82
N ALA A 274 -4.30 6.36 -15.47
CA ALA A 274 -4.69 5.12 -16.11
C ALA A 274 -3.59 4.52 -17.01
N ALA A 275 -2.94 5.33 -17.86
CA ALA A 275 -1.84 4.87 -18.72
C ALA A 275 -0.64 4.28 -17.94
N ALA A 276 -0.36 4.79 -16.74
CA ALA A 276 0.72 4.26 -15.90
C ALA A 276 0.32 2.93 -15.23
N VAL A 277 -0.97 2.76 -14.94
CA VAL A 277 -1.53 1.48 -14.46
C VAL A 277 -1.59 0.45 -15.58
N ASP A 278 -1.91 0.86 -16.81
CA ASP A 278 -1.87 0.00 -18.01
C ASP A 278 -0.45 -0.54 -18.25
N ALA A 279 0.57 0.32 -18.13
CA ALA A 279 1.97 -0.09 -18.26
C ALA A 279 2.41 -1.09 -17.17
N LEU A 280 1.79 -1.04 -15.98
CA LEU A 280 1.99 -2.07 -14.95
C LEU A 280 1.30 -3.37 -15.34
N ALA A 281 0.09 -3.31 -15.89
CA ALA A 281 -0.67 -4.48 -16.34
C ALA A 281 0.13 -5.33 -17.34
N GLU A 282 0.86 -4.68 -18.25
CA GLU A 282 1.72 -5.32 -19.24
C GLU A 282 2.86 -6.16 -18.63
N GLN A 283 3.19 -5.97 -17.35
CA GLN A 283 4.23 -6.76 -16.69
C GLN A 283 3.74 -8.14 -16.27
N PHE A 284 2.44 -8.32 -16.08
CA PHE A 284 1.81 -9.58 -15.65
C PHE A 284 1.39 -10.44 -16.86
N ARG A 285 2.34 -10.77 -17.73
CA ARG A 285 2.09 -11.32 -19.07
C ARG A 285 1.39 -12.69 -19.09
N ASN A 286 1.58 -13.49 -18.05
CA ASN A 286 1.03 -14.84 -17.93
C ASN A 286 -0.20 -14.92 -17.02
N ALA A 287 -0.59 -13.81 -16.42
CA ALA A 287 -1.73 -13.73 -15.51
C ALA A 287 -3.03 -13.39 -16.26
N ALA A 288 -4.16 -13.78 -15.68
CA ALA A 288 -5.48 -13.31 -16.11
C ALA A 288 -5.72 -11.88 -15.61
N VAL A 289 -5.19 -10.89 -16.34
CA VAL A 289 -5.24 -9.48 -15.93
C VAL A 289 -6.59 -8.86 -16.29
N LYS A 290 -7.22 -8.20 -15.29
CA LYS A 290 -8.40 -7.37 -15.47
C LYS A 290 -8.11 -5.93 -15.05
N ARG A 291 -8.23 -4.99 -16.00
CA ARG A 291 -8.16 -3.55 -15.75
C ARG A 291 -9.53 -3.03 -15.39
N LEU A 292 -9.61 -2.30 -14.31
CA LEU A 292 -10.85 -1.76 -13.73
C LEU A 292 -10.60 -0.31 -13.31
N SER A 293 -11.63 0.51 -13.35
CA SER A 293 -11.57 1.92 -12.93
C SER A 293 -12.68 2.23 -11.94
N ILE A 294 -12.38 3.08 -10.95
CA ILE A 294 -13.34 3.57 -9.98
C ILE A 294 -13.36 5.09 -9.98
N SER A 295 -14.53 5.69 -10.14
CA SER A 295 -14.73 7.13 -10.01
C SER A 295 -15.27 7.51 -8.63
N PRO A 296 -14.97 8.74 -8.14
CA PRO A 296 -15.53 9.23 -6.88
C PRO A 296 -17.06 9.15 -6.84
N ALA A 297 -17.74 9.49 -7.93
CA ALA A 297 -19.19 9.47 -8.03
C ALA A 297 -19.80 8.09 -7.78
N GLN A 298 -19.13 7.00 -8.19
CA GLN A 298 -19.60 5.63 -7.98
C GLN A 298 -19.68 5.23 -6.50
N VAL A 299 -19.03 5.98 -5.62
CA VAL A 299 -19.05 5.78 -4.16
C VAL A 299 -19.63 6.97 -3.40
N GLY A 300 -20.30 7.89 -4.11
CA GLY A 300 -20.98 9.04 -3.52
C GLY A 300 -20.05 10.13 -3.02
N LEU A 301 -18.86 10.25 -3.62
CA LEU A 301 -17.88 11.28 -3.28
C LEU A 301 -17.64 12.22 -4.47
N THR A 302 -17.18 13.44 -4.17
CA THR A 302 -16.72 14.41 -5.18
C THR A 302 -15.23 14.22 -5.51
N ARG A 303 -14.47 13.59 -4.60
CA ARG A 303 -13.04 13.31 -4.75
C ARG A 303 -12.64 12.04 -4.01
N LEU A 304 -11.80 11.23 -4.66
CA LEU A 304 -11.22 10.03 -4.08
C LEU A 304 -9.68 10.14 -4.05
N GLY A 305 -9.05 10.38 -5.21
CA GLY A 305 -7.60 10.54 -5.36
C GLY A 305 -6.81 9.31 -4.97
N HIS A 306 -5.48 9.44 -4.98
CA HIS A 306 -4.55 8.32 -4.77
C HIS A 306 -4.77 7.51 -3.48
N PHE A 307 -5.05 8.21 -2.40
CA PHE A 307 -5.15 7.58 -1.07
C PHE A 307 -6.58 7.26 -0.64
N GLY A 308 -7.61 7.74 -1.34
CA GLY A 308 -9.01 7.60 -0.92
C GLY A 308 -9.49 6.16 -0.79
N ALA A 309 -8.94 5.25 -1.59
CA ALA A 309 -9.41 3.87 -1.67
C ALA A 309 -9.34 3.09 -0.34
N PHE A 310 -8.42 3.44 0.56
CA PHE A 310 -8.23 2.73 1.83
C PHE A 310 -8.67 3.53 3.05
N ARG A 311 -9.32 4.69 2.86
CA ARG A 311 -9.90 5.48 3.96
C ARG A 311 -11.14 4.82 4.51
N ARG A 312 -11.44 5.08 5.79
CA ARG A 312 -12.67 4.64 6.45
C ARG A 312 -13.94 5.15 5.76
N ASP A 313 -13.89 6.33 5.16
CA ASP A 313 -14.90 6.85 4.25
C ASP A 313 -14.25 7.04 2.85
N PRO A 314 -14.73 6.38 1.80
CA PRO A 314 -16.00 5.66 1.61
C PRO A 314 -16.08 4.24 2.20
N GLY A 315 -14.96 3.69 2.70
CA GLY A 315 -14.92 2.43 3.43
C GLY A 315 -15.60 1.26 2.71
N PRO A 316 -16.50 0.53 3.41
CA PRO A 316 -17.08 -0.71 2.87
C PRO A 316 -17.75 -0.57 1.51
N ARG A 317 -18.36 0.59 1.20
CA ARG A 317 -19.00 0.84 -0.12
C ARG A 317 -18.02 0.71 -1.27
N LEU A 318 -16.77 1.13 -1.06
CA LEU A 318 -15.71 1.01 -2.05
C LEU A 318 -15.03 -0.37 -1.98
N TRP A 319 -14.71 -0.83 -0.78
CA TRP A 319 -13.96 -2.07 -0.60
C TRP A 319 -14.69 -3.29 -1.15
N GLU A 320 -16.02 -3.33 -1.03
CA GLU A 320 -16.86 -4.36 -1.66
C GLU A 320 -16.72 -4.35 -3.18
N ARG A 321 -16.72 -3.16 -3.81
CA ARG A 321 -16.54 -3.03 -5.26
C ARG A 321 -15.15 -3.46 -5.73
N LEU A 322 -14.13 -3.24 -4.91
CA LEU A 322 -12.75 -3.67 -5.22
C LEU A 322 -12.60 -5.19 -5.07
N LEU A 323 -13.19 -5.77 -4.03
CA LEU A 323 -12.97 -7.16 -3.64
C LEU A 323 -13.86 -8.13 -4.42
N ALA A 324 -15.14 -7.85 -4.58
CA ALA A 324 -16.10 -8.79 -5.19
C ALA A 324 -15.69 -9.31 -6.58
N PRO A 325 -15.14 -8.49 -7.51
CA PRO A 325 -14.72 -9.02 -8.81
C PRO A 325 -13.56 -10.00 -8.73
N ILE A 326 -12.60 -9.82 -7.82
CA ILE A 326 -11.46 -10.72 -7.67
C ILE A 326 -11.86 -12.01 -6.95
N GLU A 327 -12.75 -11.94 -5.94
CA GLU A 327 -13.32 -13.13 -5.31
C GLU A 327 -14.12 -13.96 -6.34
N ALA A 328 -14.91 -13.30 -7.18
CA ALA A 328 -15.66 -13.97 -8.25
C ALA A 328 -14.75 -14.65 -9.30
N ALA A 329 -13.59 -14.07 -9.59
CA ALA A 329 -12.61 -14.62 -10.51
C ALA A 329 -11.74 -15.75 -9.92
N THR A 330 -11.72 -15.88 -8.58
CA THR A 330 -10.83 -16.80 -7.85
C THR A 330 -11.65 -17.84 -7.11
N PRO A 331 -11.85 -19.06 -7.64
CA PRO A 331 -12.72 -20.08 -7.04
C PRO A 331 -12.41 -20.36 -5.55
N ARG A 332 -11.12 -20.39 -5.18
CA ARG A 332 -10.69 -20.61 -3.79
C ARG A 332 -11.03 -19.48 -2.82
N LEU A 333 -11.31 -18.27 -3.31
CA LEU A 333 -11.73 -17.10 -2.51
C LEU A 333 -13.24 -16.93 -2.46
N ARG A 334 -14.02 -17.73 -3.19
CA ARG A 334 -15.47 -17.69 -3.14
C ARG A 334 -15.95 -18.35 -1.84
N PHE A 335 -16.45 -17.54 -0.94
CA PHE A 335 -17.07 -18.04 0.27
C PHE A 335 -18.58 -18.14 0.01
N ALA A 336 -19.14 -19.34 0.24
CA ALA A 336 -20.60 -19.45 0.32
C ALA A 336 -21.08 -18.55 1.45
N GLY A 337 -21.99 -17.63 1.14
CA GLY A 337 -22.60 -16.71 2.11
C GLY A 337 -23.44 -17.45 3.14
#